data_eba534b3d0b9271eb122f6d6e016a653
#
_entry.id   eba534b3d0b9271eb122f6d6e016a653
#
_cell.length_a   1.000
_cell.length_b   1.000
_cell.length_c   1.000
_cell.angle_alpha   90.00
_cell.angle_beta   90.00
_cell.angle_gamma   90.00
#
_symmetry.space_group_name_H-M   'P 1'
#
loop_
_entity.id
_entity.type
_entity.pdbx_description
1 polymer ?
#
loop_
_entity_poly.entity_id
_entity_poly.type
_entity_poly.pdbx_seq_one_letter_code
_entity_poly.pdbx_strand_id
1 'polypeptide(L)'
;MYRVGLAALLLGLGALPLSAQTIDLSRYEMVDLTHALNARTVFWPTSEGGFELQRLAYGPTPGGYFYAANAFAMPEHGGTHLDAPIHFAEGGVTADRIPLDRLVLPAVVIDVSAQAAKDPDYRLTADDVQTFERGHGRIPAGAAVLLRTGWDERWPDRKAYLGDDTPRDASRLHFPSFGPDVARLLVEERRVGALGVDVASIDYGQSKDFMVHRIAGAHGVPGFENLTGLGALPPTGSLLLALPIKIEGGSGGPLRAVALVPRR
;
A
#
# COMPACT_ATOMS: atom_id res chain seq x y z
N MET A 1 -11.83 77.47 27.13
CA MET A 1 -12.15 76.09 27.55
C MET A 1 -12.63 75.34 26.34
N TYR A 2 -11.77 74.56 25.72
CA TYR A 2 -12.06 73.67 24.57
C TYR A 2 -12.16 72.26 25.06
N ARG A 3 -13.33 71.63 24.93
CA ARG A 3 -13.51 70.18 25.17
C ARG A 3 -13.24 69.39 23.86
N VAL A 4 -12.21 68.56 23.87
CA VAL A 4 -11.92 67.61 22.80
C VAL A 4 -12.68 66.31 23.12
N GLY A 5 -13.65 65.97 22.28
CA GLY A 5 -14.37 64.70 22.37
C GLY A 5 -13.56 63.62 21.70
N LEU A 6 -13.23 62.56 22.45
CA LEU A 6 -12.55 61.33 21.97
C LEU A 6 -13.62 60.37 21.45
N ALA A 7 -13.68 60.17 20.13
CA ALA A 7 -14.52 59.14 19.51
C ALA A 7 -13.77 57.80 19.51
N ALA A 8 -14.26 56.84 20.29
CA ALA A 8 -13.73 55.48 20.27
C ALA A 8 -14.32 54.71 19.09
N LEU A 9 -13.47 54.37 18.14
CA LEU A 9 -13.81 53.50 17.00
C LEU A 9 -13.73 52.03 17.47
N LEU A 10 -14.89 51.41 17.71
CA LEU A 10 -15.00 49.97 17.97
C LEU A 10 -14.89 49.23 16.62
N LEU A 11 -13.69 48.69 16.33
CA LEU A 11 -13.49 47.70 15.26
C LEU A 11 -14.09 46.36 15.72
N GLY A 12 -15.29 46.04 15.24
CA GLY A 12 -15.89 44.73 15.38
C GLY A 12 -15.12 43.72 14.54
N LEU A 13 -14.25 42.89 15.16
CA LEU A 13 -13.70 41.68 14.56
C LEU A 13 -14.85 40.67 14.41
N GLY A 14 -15.47 40.65 13.24
CA GLY A 14 -16.38 39.57 12.84
C GLY A 14 -15.61 38.28 12.78
N ALA A 15 -15.85 37.38 13.73
CA ALA A 15 -15.35 35.99 13.65
C ALA A 15 -15.99 35.33 12.43
N LEU A 16 -15.22 35.10 11.36
CA LEU A 16 -15.64 34.26 10.26
C LEU A 16 -15.91 32.85 10.83
N PRO A 17 -17.07 32.25 10.52
CA PRO A 17 -17.31 30.89 10.96
C PRO A 17 -16.21 29.99 10.38
N LEU A 18 -15.45 29.31 11.26
CA LEU A 18 -14.57 28.24 10.87
C LEU A 18 -15.48 27.12 10.34
N SER A 19 -15.67 27.08 9.03
CA SER A 19 -16.33 25.95 8.37
C SER A 19 -15.46 24.73 8.61
N ALA A 20 -15.88 23.83 9.50
CA ALA A 20 -15.24 22.55 9.66
C ALA A 20 -15.26 21.84 8.30
N GLN A 21 -14.10 21.60 7.69
CA GLN A 21 -13.99 20.78 6.48
C GLN A 21 -14.32 19.34 6.89
N THR A 22 -15.55 18.91 6.60
CA THR A 22 -15.98 17.53 6.81
C THR A 22 -15.72 16.72 5.55
N ILE A 23 -15.13 15.53 5.70
CA ILE A 23 -15.05 14.54 4.62
C ILE A 23 -16.40 13.82 4.57
N ASP A 24 -17.16 14.02 3.52
CA ASP A 24 -18.42 13.32 3.28
C ASP A 24 -18.12 11.97 2.61
N LEU A 25 -18.06 10.90 3.40
CA LEU A 25 -17.78 9.54 2.92
C LEU A 25 -18.87 9.00 1.99
N SER A 26 -20.10 9.55 1.99
CA SER A 26 -21.15 9.13 1.06
C SER A 26 -20.80 9.42 -0.41
N ARG A 27 -19.87 10.33 -0.64
CA ARG A 27 -19.36 10.70 -1.97
C ARG A 27 -18.31 9.75 -2.51
N TYR A 28 -17.92 8.73 -1.73
CA TYR A 28 -16.90 7.75 -2.10
C TYR A 28 -17.48 6.34 -2.12
N GLU A 29 -16.93 5.53 -2.99
CA GLU A 29 -17.01 4.08 -2.91
C GLU A 29 -15.75 3.57 -2.22
N MET A 30 -15.92 2.60 -1.31
CA MET A 30 -14.80 1.94 -0.64
C MET A 30 -14.47 0.66 -1.36
N VAL A 31 -13.25 0.56 -1.89
CA VAL A 31 -12.75 -0.64 -2.55
C VAL A 31 -11.75 -1.31 -1.62
N ASP A 32 -12.00 -2.59 -1.30
CA ASP A 32 -11.08 -3.42 -0.52
C ASP A 32 -9.96 -3.94 -1.42
N LEU A 33 -8.73 -3.63 -1.05
CA LEU A 33 -7.53 -4.01 -1.81
C LEU A 33 -6.75 -5.14 -1.13
N THR A 34 -7.42 -5.96 -0.29
CA THR A 34 -6.76 -6.89 0.63
C THR A 34 -7.21 -8.33 0.40
N HIS A 35 -6.27 -9.24 0.24
CA HIS A 35 -6.56 -10.68 0.30
C HIS A 35 -6.82 -11.13 1.74
N ALA A 36 -7.79 -12.03 1.92
CA ALA A 36 -8.05 -12.61 3.22
C ALA A 36 -6.90 -13.52 3.68
N LEU A 37 -6.48 -13.35 4.94
CA LEU A 37 -5.49 -14.24 5.57
C LEU A 37 -6.12 -15.59 5.92
N ASN A 38 -5.51 -16.67 5.44
CA ASN A 38 -5.94 -18.05 5.71
C ASN A 38 -4.79 -19.03 5.40
N ALA A 39 -5.03 -20.33 5.54
CA ALA A 39 -4.02 -21.36 5.29
C ALA A 39 -3.47 -21.40 3.84
N ARG A 40 -4.12 -20.73 2.88
CA ARG A 40 -3.66 -20.63 1.48
C ARG A 40 -2.97 -19.30 1.20
N THR A 41 -2.80 -18.44 2.21
CA THR A 41 -2.07 -17.18 2.04
C THR A 41 -0.68 -17.43 1.46
N VAL A 42 -0.34 -16.69 0.40
CA VAL A 42 0.97 -16.79 -0.23
C VAL A 42 1.98 -15.99 0.58
N PHE A 43 3.09 -16.66 0.89
CA PHE A 43 4.28 -16.10 1.51
C PHE A 43 5.47 -16.27 0.56
N TRP A 44 6.49 -15.47 0.77
CA TRP A 44 7.75 -15.64 0.03
C TRP A 44 8.28 -17.07 0.20
N PRO A 45 8.82 -17.70 -0.85
CA PRO A 45 9.18 -19.14 -0.80
C PRO A 45 10.15 -19.54 0.29
N THR A 46 11.03 -18.62 0.71
CA THR A 46 12.02 -18.88 1.76
C THR A 46 11.55 -18.47 3.17
N SER A 47 10.34 -17.91 3.30
CA SER A 47 9.76 -17.62 4.62
C SER A 47 9.49 -18.91 5.39
N GLU A 48 9.81 -18.90 6.68
CA GLU A 48 9.46 -19.99 7.57
C GLU A 48 8.06 -19.76 8.15
N GLY A 49 7.22 -20.80 8.11
CA GLY A 49 5.84 -20.75 8.57
C GLY A 49 4.85 -20.18 7.54
N GLY A 50 3.65 -19.90 7.99
CA GLY A 50 2.53 -19.39 7.22
C GLY A 50 1.53 -18.70 8.16
N PHE A 51 0.29 -18.48 7.69
CA PHE A 51 -0.77 -17.96 8.57
C PHE A 51 -1.38 -19.10 9.37
N GLU A 52 -1.31 -19.00 10.68
CA GLU A 52 -1.91 -19.91 11.63
C GLU A 52 -2.99 -19.19 12.44
N LEU A 53 -4.20 -19.75 12.49
CA LEU A 53 -5.30 -19.28 13.33
C LEU A 53 -5.62 -20.34 14.39
N GLN A 54 -5.30 -20.05 15.64
CA GLN A 54 -5.58 -20.91 16.77
C GLN A 54 -6.91 -20.49 17.42
N ARG A 55 -7.89 -21.39 17.47
CA ARG A 55 -9.12 -21.16 18.20
C ARG A 55 -8.87 -21.33 19.71
N LEU A 56 -9.08 -20.27 20.48
CA LEU A 56 -8.95 -20.26 21.93
C LEU A 56 -10.29 -20.54 22.62
N ALA A 57 -11.40 -20.00 22.09
CA ALA A 57 -12.74 -20.20 22.59
C ALA A 57 -13.76 -20.08 21.44
N TYR A 58 -14.86 -20.84 21.53
CA TYR A 58 -15.98 -20.73 20.60
C TYR A 58 -17.21 -21.46 21.16
N GLY A 59 -18.21 -20.74 21.62
CA GLY A 59 -19.45 -21.34 22.12
C GLY A 59 -20.10 -20.59 23.28
N PRO A 60 -21.16 -21.17 23.86
CA PRO A 60 -21.81 -20.60 25.03
C PRO A 60 -20.90 -20.70 26.27
N THR A 61 -20.93 -19.67 27.10
CA THR A 61 -20.22 -19.62 28.38
C THR A 61 -21.13 -20.05 29.54
N PRO A 62 -20.57 -20.39 30.72
CA PRO A 62 -21.37 -20.62 31.90
C PRO A 62 -22.23 -19.43 32.34
N GLY A 63 -21.86 -18.21 31.91
CA GLY A 63 -22.63 -16.98 32.17
C GLY A 63 -23.79 -16.76 31.19
N GLY A 64 -24.07 -17.72 30.26
CA GLY A 64 -25.23 -17.68 29.38
C GLY A 64 -25.06 -16.81 28.11
N TYR A 65 -23.84 -16.34 27.80
CA TYR A 65 -23.52 -15.60 26.57
C TYR A 65 -22.58 -16.38 25.66
N PHE A 66 -22.61 -16.09 24.36
CA PHE A 66 -21.67 -16.65 23.39
C PHE A 66 -20.31 -15.91 23.45
N TYR A 67 -19.21 -16.67 23.35
CA TYR A 67 -17.86 -16.10 23.30
C TYR A 67 -17.03 -16.80 22.22
N ALA A 68 -16.32 -16.02 21.40
CA ALA A 68 -15.35 -16.50 20.44
C ALA A 68 -14.04 -15.71 20.57
N ALA A 69 -12.93 -16.43 20.64
CA ALA A 69 -11.60 -15.84 20.68
C ALA A 69 -10.61 -16.72 19.93
N ASN A 70 -9.68 -16.07 19.22
CA ASN A 70 -8.60 -16.74 18.50
C ASN A 70 -7.28 -16.03 18.79
N ALA A 71 -6.17 -16.76 18.62
CA ALA A 71 -4.84 -16.20 18.42
C ALA A 71 -4.41 -16.46 16.97
N PHE A 72 -3.47 -15.67 16.45
CA PHE A 72 -2.85 -15.96 15.17
C PHE A 72 -1.35 -15.75 15.23
N ALA A 73 -0.62 -16.46 14.35
CA ALA A 73 0.80 -16.27 14.11
C ALA A 73 1.06 -16.27 12.61
N MET A 74 1.98 -15.42 12.17
CA MET A 74 2.45 -15.36 10.79
C MET A 74 3.77 -14.56 10.70
N PRO A 75 4.61 -14.77 9.66
CA PRO A 75 5.65 -13.82 9.30
C PRO A 75 5.08 -12.45 8.97
N GLU A 76 5.83 -11.36 9.20
CA GLU A 76 5.41 -9.99 8.90
C GLU A 76 5.09 -9.79 7.41
N HIS A 77 5.86 -10.46 6.52
CA HIS A 77 5.78 -10.35 5.06
C HIS A 77 5.02 -11.54 4.47
N GLY A 78 3.76 -11.32 4.16
CA GLY A 78 2.90 -12.33 3.53
C GLY A 78 1.44 -11.92 3.50
N GLY A 79 0.70 -12.44 2.51
CA GLY A 79 -0.59 -11.86 2.20
C GLY A 79 -0.47 -10.40 1.78
N THR A 80 -1.54 -9.64 1.83
CA THR A 80 -1.47 -8.20 1.60
C THR A 80 -0.79 -7.54 2.81
N HIS A 81 0.37 -6.94 2.59
CA HIS A 81 1.20 -6.39 3.67
C HIS A 81 1.94 -5.12 3.24
N LEU A 82 2.56 -4.47 4.22
CA LEU A 82 3.45 -3.35 4.05
C LEU A 82 4.89 -3.78 4.36
N ASP A 83 5.84 -3.33 3.52
CA ASP A 83 7.26 -3.32 3.81
C ASP A 83 7.66 -1.96 4.36
N ALA A 84 8.18 -1.95 5.58
CA ALA A 84 8.74 -0.74 6.16
C ALA A 84 10.15 -0.46 5.58
N PRO A 85 10.60 0.80 5.51
CA PRO A 85 11.93 1.13 4.97
C PRO A 85 13.09 0.34 5.57
N ILE A 86 13.00 -0.03 6.87
CA ILE A 86 14.01 -0.85 7.55
C ILE A 86 14.21 -2.23 6.92
N HIS A 87 13.19 -2.75 6.19
CA HIS A 87 13.25 -4.09 5.61
C HIS A 87 14.49 -4.28 4.70
N PHE A 88 14.84 -3.27 3.90
CA PHE A 88 16.02 -3.31 3.00
C PHE A 88 16.98 -2.12 3.16
N ALA A 89 16.79 -1.28 4.18
CA ALA A 89 17.69 -0.16 4.47
C ALA A 89 18.09 -0.16 5.95
N GLU A 90 19.35 -0.43 6.23
CA GLU A 90 19.92 -0.38 7.59
C GLU A 90 19.64 0.98 8.23
N GLY A 91 19.10 0.97 9.45
CA GLY A 91 18.69 2.20 10.15
C GLY A 91 17.44 2.87 9.59
N GLY A 92 16.75 2.25 8.63
CA GLY A 92 15.48 2.72 8.09
C GLY A 92 14.36 2.77 9.13
N VAL A 93 13.26 3.41 8.75
CA VAL A 93 12.08 3.57 9.62
C VAL A 93 11.38 2.22 9.80
N THR A 94 11.07 1.84 11.05
CA THR A 94 10.30 0.65 11.41
C THR A 94 8.79 0.85 11.22
N ALA A 95 8.02 -0.23 11.11
CA ALA A 95 6.58 -0.20 10.82
C ALA A 95 5.78 0.68 11.80
N ASP A 96 6.13 0.66 13.09
CA ASP A 96 5.48 1.45 14.15
C ASP A 96 5.77 2.97 14.05
N ARG A 97 6.82 3.36 13.30
CA ARG A 97 7.31 4.74 13.20
C ARG A 97 7.04 5.39 11.84
N ILE A 98 6.44 4.67 10.89
CA ILE A 98 6.06 5.26 9.60
C ILE A 98 5.05 6.39 9.85
N PRO A 99 5.30 7.63 9.35
CA PRO A 99 4.38 8.74 9.47
C PRO A 99 3.04 8.44 8.79
N LEU A 100 1.92 8.89 9.36
CA LEU A 100 0.57 8.60 8.84
C LEU A 100 0.33 9.17 7.45
N ASP A 101 1.01 10.24 7.06
CA ASP A 101 0.98 10.81 5.71
C ASP A 101 1.69 9.94 4.66
N ARG A 102 2.36 8.85 5.10
CA ARG A 102 2.89 7.78 4.25
C ARG A 102 1.98 6.56 4.20
N LEU A 103 0.89 6.56 4.95
CA LEU A 103 -0.08 5.46 5.05
C LEU A 103 -1.49 5.86 4.57
N VAL A 104 -1.73 7.17 4.43
CA VAL A 104 -2.96 7.75 3.86
C VAL A 104 -2.54 8.71 2.74
N LEU A 105 -2.67 8.27 1.49
CA LEU A 105 -2.01 8.88 0.33
C LEU A 105 -2.97 9.05 -0.85
N PRO A 106 -2.85 10.11 -1.66
CA PRO A 106 -3.41 10.09 -3.01
C PRO A 106 -2.88 8.87 -3.77
N ALA A 107 -3.75 8.14 -4.47
CA ALA A 107 -3.37 6.97 -5.24
C ALA A 107 -3.34 7.28 -6.75
N VAL A 108 -2.29 6.78 -7.41
CA VAL A 108 -2.12 6.73 -8.85
C VAL A 108 -2.01 5.27 -9.25
N VAL A 109 -2.80 4.82 -10.22
CA VAL A 109 -2.77 3.43 -10.72
C VAL A 109 -2.21 3.41 -12.13
N ILE A 110 -1.05 2.79 -12.30
CA ILE A 110 -0.45 2.53 -13.61
C ILE A 110 -0.80 1.09 -14.02
N ASP A 111 -1.55 0.95 -15.09
CA ASP A 111 -2.02 -0.34 -15.58
C ASP A 111 -1.12 -0.87 -16.69
N VAL A 112 -0.46 -1.99 -16.42
CA VAL A 112 0.38 -2.75 -17.37
C VAL A 112 -0.13 -4.19 -17.56
N SER A 113 -1.39 -4.47 -17.21
CA SER A 113 -1.95 -5.81 -17.27
C SER A 113 -1.86 -6.44 -18.68
N ALA A 114 -2.02 -5.63 -19.72
CA ALA A 114 -1.90 -6.09 -21.11
C ALA A 114 -0.45 -6.48 -21.49
N GLN A 115 0.54 -5.83 -20.93
CA GLN A 115 1.97 -6.14 -21.12
C GLN A 115 2.34 -7.37 -20.28
N ALA A 116 1.93 -7.39 -19.01
CA ALA A 116 2.16 -8.49 -18.08
C ALA A 116 1.54 -9.82 -18.57
N ALA A 117 0.37 -9.76 -19.22
CA ALA A 117 -0.26 -10.95 -19.82
C ALA A 117 0.58 -11.59 -20.95
N LYS A 118 1.44 -10.81 -21.60
CA LYS A 118 2.32 -11.29 -22.70
C LYS A 118 3.70 -11.67 -22.22
N ASP A 119 4.17 -11.04 -21.15
CA ASP A 119 5.49 -11.24 -20.56
C ASP A 119 5.37 -11.32 -19.03
N PRO A 120 5.49 -12.54 -18.45
CA PRO A 120 5.42 -12.72 -16.99
C PRO A 120 6.57 -12.03 -16.24
N ASP A 121 7.65 -11.66 -16.91
CA ASP A 121 8.80 -10.95 -16.32
C ASP A 121 8.79 -9.46 -16.67
N TYR A 122 7.63 -8.94 -17.09
CA TYR A 122 7.49 -7.54 -17.46
C TYR A 122 7.87 -6.62 -16.28
N ARG A 123 8.68 -5.64 -16.61
CA ARG A 123 9.08 -4.59 -15.66
C ARG A 123 8.53 -3.25 -16.14
N LEU A 124 7.81 -2.55 -15.25
CA LEU A 124 7.38 -1.19 -15.54
C LEU A 124 8.56 -0.36 -16.01
N THR A 125 8.38 0.37 -17.11
CA THR A 125 9.41 1.17 -17.75
C THR A 125 9.20 2.67 -17.54
N ALA A 126 10.24 3.48 -17.79
CA ALA A 126 10.11 4.93 -17.79
C ALA A 126 9.13 5.43 -18.88
N ASP A 127 9.06 4.73 -20.02
CA ASP A 127 8.12 5.06 -21.10
C ASP A 127 6.67 4.81 -20.71
N ASP A 128 6.39 3.79 -19.89
CA ASP A 128 5.05 3.56 -19.34
C ASP A 128 4.65 4.70 -18.42
N VAL A 129 5.55 5.12 -17.54
CA VAL A 129 5.33 6.28 -16.65
C VAL A 129 5.07 7.55 -17.46
N GLN A 130 5.89 7.83 -18.48
CA GLN A 130 5.69 8.99 -19.35
C GLN A 130 4.38 8.91 -20.12
N THR A 131 3.99 7.71 -20.56
CA THR A 131 2.72 7.48 -21.27
C THR A 131 1.55 7.74 -20.34
N PHE A 132 1.62 7.24 -19.11
CA PHE A 132 0.65 7.54 -18.05
C PHE A 132 0.56 9.06 -17.81
N GLU A 133 1.69 9.74 -17.63
CA GLU A 133 1.73 11.18 -17.36
C GLU A 133 1.19 12.03 -18.51
N ARG A 134 1.38 11.62 -19.76
CA ARG A 134 0.76 12.29 -20.91
C ARG A 134 -0.76 12.22 -20.90
N GLY A 135 -1.34 11.13 -20.42
CA GLY A 135 -2.78 10.93 -20.37
C GLY A 135 -3.45 11.50 -19.12
N HIS A 136 -2.75 11.54 -17.99
CA HIS A 136 -3.35 11.79 -16.69
C HIS A 136 -2.69 12.91 -15.88
N GLY A 137 -1.65 13.55 -16.43
CA GLY A 137 -0.85 14.55 -15.73
C GLY A 137 0.30 13.92 -14.94
N ARG A 138 1.25 14.77 -14.54
CA ARG A 138 2.44 14.36 -13.78
C ARG A 138 2.04 13.70 -12.46
N ILE A 139 2.71 12.60 -12.11
CA ILE A 139 2.53 11.93 -10.82
C ILE A 139 2.82 12.93 -9.69
N PRO A 140 1.86 13.16 -8.77
CA PRO A 140 2.05 14.10 -7.67
C PRO A 140 3.10 13.59 -6.67
N ALA A 141 3.93 14.50 -6.16
CA ALA A 141 4.81 14.17 -5.05
C ALA A 141 3.98 13.73 -3.83
N GLY A 142 4.45 12.69 -3.13
CA GLY A 142 3.77 12.11 -1.99
C GLY A 142 2.64 11.14 -2.35
N ALA A 143 2.30 10.93 -3.63
CA ALA A 143 1.31 9.92 -4.01
C ALA A 143 1.84 8.48 -3.86
N ALA A 144 0.96 7.54 -3.58
CA ALA A 144 1.21 6.12 -3.77
C ALA A 144 1.09 5.78 -5.26
N VAL A 145 2.10 5.15 -5.84
CA VAL A 145 2.04 4.58 -7.19
C VAL A 145 1.73 3.11 -7.08
N LEU A 146 0.53 2.74 -7.52
CA LEU A 146 0.02 1.37 -7.52
C LEU A 146 0.17 0.80 -8.92
N LEU A 147 1.00 -0.22 -9.06
CA LEU A 147 1.20 -0.94 -10.32
C LEU A 147 0.16 -2.06 -10.42
N ARG A 148 -0.75 -1.94 -11.39
CA ARG A 148 -1.70 -2.99 -11.74
C ARG A 148 -1.10 -3.88 -12.82
N THR A 149 -0.87 -5.13 -12.49
CA THR A 149 -0.41 -6.16 -13.42
C THR A 149 -1.50 -7.15 -13.81
N GLY A 150 -2.62 -7.20 -13.03
CA GLY A 150 -3.69 -8.18 -13.15
C GLY A 150 -3.29 -9.55 -12.63
N TRP A 151 -2.19 -9.62 -11.89
CA TRP A 151 -1.65 -10.88 -11.36
C TRP A 151 -2.44 -11.40 -10.16
N ASP A 152 -3.14 -10.52 -9.44
CA ASP A 152 -4.02 -10.85 -8.31
C ASP A 152 -5.10 -11.88 -8.66
N GLU A 153 -5.51 -11.99 -9.94
CA GLU A 153 -6.43 -13.01 -10.44
C GLU A 153 -5.90 -14.45 -10.29
N ARG A 154 -4.56 -14.63 -10.11
CA ARG A 154 -3.91 -15.92 -9.90
C ARG A 154 -3.88 -16.36 -8.44
N TRP A 155 -4.19 -15.43 -7.52
CA TRP A 155 -4.25 -15.72 -6.08
C TRP A 155 -5.37 -16.72 -5.75
N PRO A 156 -5.17 -17.70 -4.86
CA PRO A 156 -3.97 -18.03 -4.07
C PRO A 156 -3.19 -19.23 -4.63
N ASP A 157 -3.21 -19.47 -5.96
CA ASP A 157 -2.41 -20.52 -6.57
C ASP A 157 -0.94 -20.10 -6.59
N ARG A 158 -0.14 -20.68 -5.67
CA ARG A 158 1.29 -20.30 -5.51
C ARG A 158 2.07 -20.43 -6.81
N LYS A 159 1.86 -21.52 -7.56
CA LYS A 159 2.60 -21.77 -8.79
C LYS A 159 2.23 -20.78 -9.89
N ALA A 160 0.94 -20.54 -10.07
CA ALA A 160 0.47 -19.55 -11.03
C ALA A 160 0.89 -18.13 -10.65
N TYR A 161 0.87 -17.81 -9.33
CA TYR A 161 1.14 -16.48 -8.79
C TYR A 161 2.62 -16.13 -8.72
N LEU A 162 3.47 -17.09 -8.31
CA LEU A 162 4.91 -16.90 -8.14
C LEU A 162 5.73 -17.35 -9.36
N GLY A 163 5.12 -18.12 -10.31
CA GLY A 163 5.79 -18.73 -11.42
C GLY A 163 6.48 -20.07 -11.07
N ASP A 164 6.85 -20.26 -9.82
CA ASP A 164 7.40 -21.51 -9.25
C ASP A 164 6.87 -21.70 -7.82
N ASP A 165 6.66 -22.96 -7.43
CA ASP A 165 6.19 -23.34 -6.08
C ASP A 165 7.18 -24.25 -5.34
N THR A 166 8.43 -24.34 -5.82
CA THR A 166 9.49 -25.12 -5.17
C THR A 166 9.72 -24.61 -3.76
N PRO A 167 9.53 -25.45 -2.73
CA PRO A 167 9.71 -25.02 -1.36
C PRO A 167 11.13 -24.52 -1.07
N ARG A 168 11.24 -23.41 -0.34
CA ARG A 168 12.51 -22.79 0.07
C ARG A 168 13.41 -22.32 -1.09
N ASP A 169 12.86 -22.17 -2.30
CA ASP A 169 13.59 -21.71 -3.48
C ASP A 169 12.90 -20.52 -4.12
N ALA A 170 13.53 -19.35 -4.08
CA ALA A 170 13.10 -18.13 -4.75
C ALA A 170 13.89 -17.82 -6.03
N SER A 171 14.70 -18.78 -6.53
CA SER A 171 15.61 -18.54 -7.65
C SER A 171 14.92 -18.54 -9.02
N ARG A 172 13.70 -19.08 -9.11
CA ARG A 172 12.96 -19.32 -10.35
C ARG A 172 11.60 -18.63 -10.38
N LEU A 173 11.46 -17.54 -9.64
CA LEU A 173 10.21 -16.80 -9.60
C LEU A 173 10.02 -16.00 -10.89
N HIS A 174 8.77 -15.96 -11.38
CA HIS A 174 8.35 -15.26 -12.58
C HIS A 174 7.05 -14.51 -12.30
N PHE A 175 7.15 -13.22 -12.08
CA PHE A 175 6.03 -12.28 -11.97
C PHE A 175 6.49 -10.86 -12.33
N PRO A 176 5.59 -10.04 -12.92
CA PRO A 176 5.90 -8.69 -13.33
C PRO A 176 5.97 -7.77 -12.11
N SER A 177 6.77 -6.70 -12.16
CA SER A 177 6.76 -5.66 -11.13
C SER A 177 7.51 -4.41 -11.60
N PHE A 178 8.02 -3.61 -10.65
CA PHE A 178 8.87 -2.46 -10.95
C PHE A 178 10.27 -2.89 -11.37
N GLY A 179 10.88 -2.08 -12.25
CA GLY A 179 12.31 -2.18 -12.55
C GLY A 179 13.12 -1.17 -11.74
N PRO A 180 14.44 -1.39 -11.53
CA PRO A 180 15.29 -0.47 -10.77
C PRO A 180 15.31 0.97 -11.31
N ASP A 181 15.35 1.13 -12.64
CA ASP A 181 15.43 2.46 -13.26
C ASP A 181 14.15 3.25 -13.05
N VAL A 182 13.00 2.60 -13.17
CA VAL A 182 11.71 3.25 -12.91
C VAL A 182 11.51 3.52 -11.42
N ALA A 183 12.04 2.68 -10.54
CA ALA A 183 12.02 2.93 -9.11
C ALA A 183 12.79 4.23 -8.77
N ARG A 184 13.97 4.45 -9.37
CA ARG A 184 14.72 5.72 -9.23
C ARG A 184 13.89 6.90 -9.72
N LEU A 185 13.32 6.82 -10.92
CA LEU A 185 12.47 7.86 -11.50
C LEU A 185 11.31 8.22 -10.54
N LEU A 186 10.61 7.21 -10.01
CA LEU A 186 9.46 7.43 -9.13
C LEU A 186 9.88 7.99 -7.77
N VAL A 187 10.90 7.42 -7.16
CA VAL A 187 11.33 7.76 -5.81
C VAL A 187 12.12 9.07 -5.78
N GLU A 188 13.13 9.22 -6.64
CA GLU A 188 14.07 10.36 -6.60
C GLU A 188 13.50 11.59 -7.32
N GLU A 189 12.89 11.41 -8.50
CA GLU A 189 12.45 12.53 -9.34
C GLU A 189 10.96 12.88 -9.13
N ARG A 190 10.07 11.88 -8.95
CA ARG A 190 8.64 12.11 -8.69
C ARG A 190 8.35 12.26 -7.20
N ARG A 191 9.27 11.80 -6.32
CA ARG A 191 9.16 11.86 -4.86
C ARG A 191 7.87 11.23 -4.36
N VAL A 192 7.56 10.03 -4.87
CA VAL A 192 6.36 9.30 -4.48
C VAL A 192 6.35 8.95 -3.00
N GLY A 193 5.17 8.82 -2.42
CA GLY A 193 4.97 8.51 -1.00
C GLY A 193 5.10 7.03 -0.69
N ALA A 194 4.72 6.17 -1.64
CA ALA A 194 4.77 4.72 -1.54
C ALA A 194 4.78 4.07 -2.92
N LEU A 195 5.27 2.83 -3.00
CA LEU A 195 5.10 1.93 -4.14
C LEU A 195 4.15 0.80 -3.74
N GLY A 196 3.24 0.41 -4.62
CA GLY A 196 2.34 -0.72 -4.36
C GLY A 196 2.14 -1.59 -5.59
N VAL A 197 1.84 -2.88 -5.41
CA VAL A 197 1.72 -3.84 -6.51
C VAL A 197 0.77 -4.98 -6.17
N ASP A 198 0.11 -5.53 -7.19
CA ASP A 198 -0.79 -6.67 -7.09
C ASP A 198 -0.08 -8.03 -7.28
N VAL A 199 1.22 -8.09 -6.96
CA VAL A 199 2.06 -9.30 -6.98
C VAL A 199 2.84 -9.45 -5.68
N ALA A 200 3.65 -10.51 -5.61
CA ALA A 200 4.35 -10.93 -4.40
C ALA A 200 5.51 -10.03 -3.97
N SER A 201 5.97 -9.12 -4.83
CA SER A 201 7.08 -8.21 -4.51
C SER A 201 7.07 -6.95 -5.37
N ILE A 202 7.50 -5.81 -4.81
CA ILE A 202 7.78 -4.60 -5.59
C ILE A 202 9.01 -4.77 -6.50
N ASP A 203 9.91 -5.71 -6.22
CA ASP A 203 10.89 -6.20 -7.19
C ASP A 203 10.27 -7.28 -8.09
N TYR A 204 10.66 -7.34 -9.35
CA TYR A 204 10.21 -8.37 -10.29
C TYR A 204 10.75 -9.76 -9.91
N GLY A 205 10.07 -10.84 -10.33
CA GLY A 205 10.36 -12.22 -9.91
C GLY A 205 11.79 -12.69 -10.10
N GLN A 206 12.48 -12.20 -11.15
CA GLN A 206 13.88 -12.54 -11.44
C GLN A 206 14.92 -11.69 -10.68
N SER A 207 14.48 -10.74 -9.83
CA SER A 207 15.40 -9.91 -9.04
C SER A 207 16.25 -10.76 -8.10
N LYS A 208 17.57 -10.50 -8.08
CA LYS A 208 18.53 -11.18 -7.21
C LYS A 208 19.11 -10.24 -6.13
N ASP A 209 18.96 -8.96 -6.30
CA ASP A 209 19.58 -7.92 -5.48
C ASP A 209 18.56 -7.00 -4.80
N PHE A 210 17.27 -7.21 -5.04
CA PHE A 210 16.16 -6.44 -4.45
C PHE A 210 16.34 -4.92 -4.59
N MET A 211 16.77 -4.50 -5.77
CA MET A 211 17.19 -3.12 -5.98
C MET A 211 16.03 -2.14 -5.82
N VAL A 212 14.80 -2.51 -6.16
CA VAL A 212 13.61 -1.64 -5.98
C VAL A 212 13.36 -1.39 -4.50
N HIS A 213 13.37 -2.44 -3.67
CA HIS A 213 13.25 -2.32 -2.21
C HIS A 213 14.37 -1.45 -1.62
N ARG A 214 15.62 -1.67 -2.05
CA ARG A 214 16.77 -0.91 -1.56
C ARG A 214 16.69 0.57 -1.90
N ILE A 215 16.25 0.91 -3.12
CA ILE A 215 16.02 2.30 -3.53
C ILE A 215 14.88 2.91 -2.69
N ALA A 216 13.75 2.23 -2.59
CA ALA A 216 12.60 2.71 -1.83
C ALA A 216 12.95 2.90 -0.34
N GLY A 217 13.54 1.87 0.28
CA GLY A 217 13.93 1.90 1.70
C GLY A 217 14.94 3.01 2.03
N ALA A 218 15.96 3.20 1.18
CA ALA A 218 16.96 4.26 1.37
C ALA A 218 16.36 5.67 1.36
N HIS A 219 15.19 5.85 0.72
CA HIS A 219 14.48 7.12 0.65
C HIS A 219 13.26 7.19 1.59
N GLY A 220 13.11 6.21 2.48
CA GLY A 220 11.99 6.17 3.44
C GLY A 220 10.63 5.94 2.79
N VAL A 221 10.59 5.31 1.61
CA VAL A 221 9.37 4.98 0.85
C VAL A 221 8.95 3.53 1.18
N PRO A 222 7.78 3.31 1.80
CA PRO A 222 7.27 1.97 2.05
C PRO A 222 6.79 1.29 0.77
N GLY A 223 6.79 -0.07 0.78
CA GLY A 223 6.18 -0.91 -0.24
C GLY A 223 4.84 -1.48 0.23
N PHE A 224 3.89 -1.69 -0.69
CA PHE A 224 2.66 -2.45 -0.45
C PHE A 224 2.62 -3.61 -1.43
N GLU A 225 2.54 -4.82 -0.93
CA GLU A 225 2.62 -6.03 -1.75
C GLU A 225 1.36 -6.88 -1.64
N ASN A 226 1.13 -7.70 -2.64
CA ASN A 226 -0.04 -8.56 -2.73
C ASN A 226 -1.35 -7.78 -2.58
N LEU A 227 -1.45 -6.60 -3.22
CA LEU A 227 -2.72 -5.89 -3.33
C LEU A 227 -3.66 -6.66 -4.28
N THR A 228 -4.96 -6.41 -4.15
CA THR A 228 -5.98 -6.94 -5.07
C THR A 228 -6.95 -5.83 -5.47
N GLY A 229 -7.77 -6.09 -6.50
CA GLY A 229 -8.84 -5.17 -6.88
C GLY A 229 -8.39 -3.84 -7.47
N LEU A 230 -7.12 -3.67 -7.85
CA LEU A 230 -6.61 -2.43 -8.45
C LEU A 230 -7.35 -2.04 -9.74
N GLY A 231 -7.95 -3.03 -10.44
CA GLY A 231 -8.76 -2.78 -11.64
C GLY A 231 -10.05 -2.00 -11.40
N ALA A 232 -10.52 -1.90 -10.17
CA ALA A 232 -11.69 -1.10 -9.81
C ALA A 232 -11.36 0.39 -9.60
N LEU A 233 -10.07 0.75 -9.52
CA LEU A 233 -9.63 2.10 -9.28
C LEU A 233 -9.45 2.88 -10.60
N PRO A 234 -9.83 4.17 -10.66
CA PRO A 234 -9.44 5.04 -11.75
C PRO A 234 -7.93 5.30 -11.72
N PRO A 235 -7.33 5.72 -12.84
CA PRO A 235 -5.89 6.04 -12.90
C PRO A 235 -5.43 7.08 -11.89
N THR A 236 -6.31 8.01 -11.51
CA THR A 236 -6.05 9.08 -10.53
C THR A 236 -7.31 9.42 -9.74
N GLY A 237 -7.14 10.16 -8.64
CA GLY A 237 -8.27 10.71 -7.86
C GLY A 237 -8.75 9.84 -6.70
N SER A 238 -8.22 8.63 -6.52
CA SER A 238 -8.49 7.83 -5.33
C SER A 238 -7.60 8.22 -4.16
N LEU A 239 -8.07 7.95 -2.94
CA LEU A 239 -7.27 8.04 -1.72
C LEU A 239 -7.04 6.63 -1.19
N LEU A 240 -5.77 6.25 -1.00
CA LEU A 240 -5.37 4.99 -0.40
C LEU A 240 -5.25 5.15 1.12
N LEU A 241 -5.83 4.21 1.86
CA LEU A 241 -5.60 3.97 3.28
C LEU A 241 -4.95 2.59 3.41
N ALA A 242 -3.68 2.53 3.82
CA ALA A 242 -2.89 1.29 3.91
C ALA A 242 -2.20 1.24 5.28
N LEU A 243 -2.98 0.91 6.30
CA LEU A 243 -2.57 0.98 7.71
C LEU A 243 -2.18 -0.42 8.20
N PRO A 244 -0.87 -0.73 8.39
CA PRO A 244 -0.42 -2.02 8.90
C PRO A 244 -0.70 -2.15 10.40
N ILE A 245 -0.59 -3.38 10.92
CA ILE A 245 -0.46 -3.61 12.35
C ILE A 245 0.78 -2.83 12.84
N LYS A 246 0.61 -2.06 13.92
CA LYS A 246 1.68 -1.23 14.48
C LYS A 246 2.61 -2.06 15.36
N ILE A 247 3.52 -2.80 14.75
CA ILE A 247 4.51 -3.66 15.42
C ILE A 247 5.72 -2.80 15.79
N GLU A 248 6.04 -2.68 17.08
CA GLU A 248 7.23 -1.95 17.54
C GLU A 248 8.50 -2.66 17.04
N GLY A 249 9.33 -1.93 16.31
CA GLY A 249 10.55 -2.47 15.71
C GLY A 249 10.32 -3.36 14.50
N GLY A 250 9.06 -3.55 14.02
CA GLY A 250 8.72 -4.41 12.89
C GLY A 250 9.33 -3.94 11.57
N SER A 251 9.73 -4.90 10.73
CA SER A 251 10.22 -4.65 9.37
C SER A 251 9.09 -4.47 8.36
N GLY A 252 7.87 -4.84 8.74
CA GLY A 252 6.65 -4.76 7.94
C GLY A 252 5.45 -5.21 8.76
N GLY A 253 4.38 -5.55 8.08
CA GLY A 253 3.21 -6.14 8.72
C GLY A 253 1.99 -6.26 7.82
N PRO A 254 1.11 -7.23 8.11
CA PRO A 254 -0.17 -7.35 7.40
C PRO A 254 -1.02 -6.10 7.61
N LEU A 255 -1.78 -5.74 6.60
CA LEU A 255 -2.62 -4.55 6.62
C LEU A 255 -4.00 -4.81 6.00
N ARG A 256 -4.94 -3.89 6.24
CA ARG A 256 -6.15 -3.75 5.42
C ARG A 256 -6.01 -2.52 4.55
N ALA A 257 -5.68 -2.73 3.26
CA ALA A 257 -5.65 -1.66 2.28
C ALA A 257 -7.07 -1.36 1.77
N VAL A 258 -7.44 -0.09 1.76
CA VAL A 258 -8.74 0.37 1.26
C VAL A 258 -8.52 1.60 0.38
N ALA A 259 -9.16 1.65 -0.78
CA ALA A 259 -9.22 2.86 -1.58
C ALA A 259 -10.58 3.55 -1.43
N LEU A 260 -10.57 4.87 -1.23
CA LEU A 260 -11.73 5.73 -1.38
C LEU A 260 -11.76 6.25 -2.81
N VAL A 261 -12.72 5.77 -3.61
CA VAL A 261 -12.91 6.15 -5.01
C VAL A 261 -14.06 7.16 -5.09
N PRO A 262 -13.85 8.38 -5.62
CA PRO A 262 -14.93 9.35 -5.77
C PRO A 262 -16.06 8.79 -6.62
N ARG A 263 -17.31 8.87 -6.14
CA ARG A 263 -18.51 8.54 -6.94
C ARG A 263 -18.67 9.57 -8.04
N ARG A 264 -18.97 9.09 -9.24
CA ARG A 264 -19.27 9.94 -10.41
C ARG A 264 -20.65 10.56 -10.31
#